data_a95e5a224cfc03cdb7b70010d434fc68
#
_entry.id   a95e5a224cfc03cdb7b70010d434fc68
#
_cell.length_a   1.000
_cell.length_b   1.000
_cell.length_c   1.000
_cell.angle_alpha   90.00
_cell.angle_beta   90.00
_cell.angle_gamma   90.00
#
_symmetry.space_group_name_H-M   'P 1'
#
loop_
_entity.id
_entity.type
_entity.pdbx_description
1 polymer ?
#
loop_
_entity_poly.entity_id
_entity_poly.type
_entity_poly.pdbx_seq_one_letter_code
_entity_poly.pdbx_strand_id
1 'polypeptide(L)'
;MNGVFEWSRLVEFYETDLAGITHFSNFYRWMESAEHAFLRDRGIVLHQEGIGWPRVNASADFRKPIKFGDWVRVTVSIAELKTRSVRYSFEFRVNESDEIHATGEMISVCVDLGTMKAIEIPAGIRGLLE
;
A
#
# COMPACT_ATOMS: atom_id res chain seq x y z
N MET A 1 1.66 -18.26 4.58
CA MET A 1 0.90 -18.16 3.33
C MET A 1 1.14 -16.81 2.68
N ASN A 2 1.64 -16.81 1.47
CA ASN A 2 2.00 -15.58 0.76
C ASN A 2 0.95 -15.15 -0.24
N GLY A 3 -0.32 -15.35 0.11
CA GLY A 3 -1.40 -14.95 -0.76
C GLY A 3 -1.46 -13.44 -0.94
N VAL A 4 -2.13 -13.06 -2.01
CA VAL A 4 -2.38 -11.66 -2.30
C VAL A 4 -3.59 -11.21 -1.47
N PHE A 5 -3.43 -10.11 -0.80
CA PHE A 5 -4.49 -9.52 0.01
C PHE A 5 -5.21 -8.44 -0.81
N GLU A 6 -6.52 -8.40 -0.72
CA GLU A 6 -7.31 -7.39 -1.44
C GLU A 6 -8.04 -6.48 -0.45
N TRP A 7 -7.96 -5.19 -0.72
CA TRP A 7 -8.71 -4.14 -0.03
C TRP A 7 -9.57 -3.44 -1.07
N SER A 8 -10.78 -3.04 -0.70
CA SER A 8 -11.67 -2.39 -1.65
C SER A 8 -12.51 -1.30 -1.00
N ARG A 9 -12.96 -0.36 -1.83
CA ARG A 9 -13.88 0.69 -1.40
C ARG A 9 -14.56 1.31 -2.61
N LEU A 10 -15.69 1.98 -2.36
CA LEU A 10 -16.39 2.75 -3.37
C LEU A 10 -15.65 4.08 -3.59
N VAL A 11 -15.42 4.44 -4.84
CA VAL A 11 -14.80 5.72 -5.18
C VAL A 11 -15.79 6.84 -4.91
N GLU A 12 -15.40 7.79 -4.06
CA GLU A 12 -16.23 8.90 -3.64
C GLU A 12 -16.07 10.11 -4.57
N PHE A 13 -17.08 10.96 -4.61
CA PHE A 13 -17.06 12.13 -5.48
C PHE A 13 -15.86 13.04 -5.19
N TYR A 14 -15.54 13.26 -3.91
CA TYR A 14 -14.42 14.14 -3.52
C TYR A 14 -13.04 13.58 -3.93
N GLU A 15 -13.00 12.33 -4.41
CA GLU A 15 -11.76 11.72 -4.87
C GLU A 15 -11.54 11.93 -6.37
N THR A 16 -12.50 12.56 -7.03
CA THR A 16 -12.43 12.80 -8.48
C THR A 16 -12.02 14.24 -8.78
N ASP A 17 -11.68 14.47 -10.05
CA ASP A 17 -11.29 15.79 -10.54
C ASP A 17 -12.25 16.29 -11.63
N LEU A 18 -11.91 17.40 -12.26
CA LEU A 18 -12.77 18.02 -13.29
C LEU A 18 -12.99 17.11 -14.51
N ALA A 19 -12.12 16.13 -14.73
CA ALA A 19 -12.29 15.18 -15.82
C ALA A 19 -13.24 14.04 -15.47
N GLY A 20 -13.73 13.98 -14.22
CA GLY A 20 -14.64 12.94 -13.78
C GLY A 20 -13.94 11.63 -13.42
N ILE A 21 -12.61 11.66 -13.30
CA ILE A 21 -11.83 10.49 -12.95
C ILE A 21 -11.12 10.73 -11.61
N THR A 22 -10.63 9.67 -10.99
CA THR A 22 -9.90 9.76 -9.74
C THR A 22 -8.69 10.67 -9.88
N HIS A 23 -8.56 11.63 -8.96
CA HIS A 23 -7.36 12.46 -8.88
C HIS A 23 -6.19 11.56 -8.47
N PHE A 24 -5.05 11.70 -9.16
CA PHE A 24 -3.93 10.77 -8.99
C PHE A 24 -3.46 10.62 -7.54
N SER A 25 -3.59 11.66 -6.72
CA SER A 25 -3.16 11.60 -5.31
C SER A 25 -3.88 10.52 -4.50
N ASN A 26 -5.10 10.16 -4.91
CA ASN A 26 -5.89 9.17 -4.18
C ASN A 26 -5.35 7.76 -4.35
N PHE A 27 -4.64 7.48 -5.43
CA PHE A 27 -4.00 6.17 -5.61
C PHE A 27 -3.01 5.89 -4.48
N TYR A 28 -2.27 6.91 -4.06
CA TYR A 28 -1.30 6.78 -2.98
C TYR A 28 -2.00 6.55 -1.63
N ARG A 29 -3.11 7.22 -1.40
CA ARG A 29 -3.91 7.02 -0.18
C ARG A 29 -4.52 5.62 -0.16
N TRP A 30 -4.99 5.14 -1.30
CA TRP A 30 -5.56 3.81 -1.40
C TRP A 30 -4.48 2.74 -1.19
N MET A 31 -3.27 2.95 -1.73
CA MET A 31 -2.17 2.04 -1.47
C MET A 31 -1.85 1.98 0.02
N GLU A 32 -1.82 3.13 0.68
CA GLU A 32 -1.57 3.16 2.12
C GLU A 32 -2.69 2.47 2.91
N SER A 33 -3.93 2.71 2.56
CA SER A 33 -5.06 2.05 3.21
C SER A 33 -5.01 0.54 3.02
N ALA A 34 -4.69 0.10 1.80
CA ALA A 34 -4.56 -1.32 1.50
C ALA A 34 -3.40 -1.95 2.27
N GLU A 35 -2.28 -1.25 2.34
CA GLU A 35 -1.11 -1.70 3.11
C GLU A 35 -1.47 -1.90 4.58
N HIS A 36 -2.10 -0.91 5.20
CA HIS A 36 -2.45 -1.00 6.61
C HIS A 36 -3.50 -2.07 6.89
N ALA A 37 -4.45 -2.26 5.97
CA ALA A 37 -5.41 -3.35 6.09
C ALA A 37 -4.72 -4.71 6.01
N PHE A 38 -3.76 -4.84 5.10
CA PHE A 38 -2.94 -6.04 4.94
C PHE A 38 -2.15 -6.33 6.22
N LEU A 39 -1.53 -5.30 6.79
CA LEU A 39 -0.75 -5.46 8.02
C LEU A 39 -1.63 -5.88 9.19
N ARG A 40 -2.80 -5.26 9.33
CA ARG A 40 -3.75 -5.64 10.38
C ARG A 40 -4.22 -7.08 10.21
N ASP A 41 -4.46 -7.50 8.98
CA ASP A 41 -4.88 -8.87 8.68
C ASP A 41 -3.83 -9.89 9.13
N ARG A 42 -2.56 -9.51 9.05
CA ARG A 42 -1.46 -10.36 9.51
C ARG A 42 -1.11 -10.20 10.98
N GLY A 43 -1.84 -9.36 11.70
CA GLY A 43 -1.60 -9.12 13.12
C GLY A 43 -0.36 -8.28 13.38
N ILE A 44 0.09 -7.51 12.39
CA ILE A 44 1.28 -6.67 12.53
C ILE A 44 0.88 -5.31 13.09
N VAL A 45 1.52 -4.92 14.19
CA VAL A 45 1.39 -3.59 14.78
C VAL A 45 2.66 -2.81 14.46
N LEU A 46 2.56 -1.84 13.53
CA LEU A 46 3.72 -1.02 13.17
C LEU A 46 4.02 0.06 14.20
N HIS A 47 3.01 0.49 14.94
CA HIS A 47 3.15 1.50 15.99
C HIS A 47 3.87 0.91 17.19
N GLN A 48 5.18 0.88 17.13
CA GLN A 48 6.01 0.45 18.26
C GLN A 48 6.83 1.63 18.73
N GLU A 49 6.99 1.75 20.04
CA GLU A 49 7.74 2.84 20.64
C GLU A 49 9.16 2.89 20.09
N GLY A 50 9.56 4.07 19.64
CA GLY A 50 10.91 4.30 19.16
C GLY A 50 11.18 3.85 17.73
N ILE A 51 10.20 3.23 17.05
CA ILE A 51 10.39 2.72 15.69
C ILE A 51 9.46 3.45 14.72
N GLY A 52 10.00 3.85 13.57
CA GLY A 52 9.22 4.47 12.51
C GLY A 52 9.42 3.76 11.19
N TRP A 53 8.54 4.06 10.25
CA TRP A 53 8.52 3.43 8.93
C TRP A 53 8.36 4.47 7.83
N PRO A 54 9.32 5.40 7.68
CA PRO A 54 9.22 6.38 6.62
C PRO A 54 9.25 5.70 5.26
N ARG A 55 8.53 6.30 4.32
CA ARG A 55 8.57 5.84 2.95
C ARG A 55 9.73 6.51 2.24
N VAL A 56 10.53 5.72 1.54
CA VAL A 56 11.67 6.24 0.79
C VAL A 56 11.38 6.25 -0.71
N ASN A 57 10.30 5.59 -1.13
CA ASN A 57 9.89 5.59 -2.54
C ASN A 57 8.40 5.29 -2.61
N ALA A 58 7.72 5.96 -3.54
CA ALA A 58 6.33 5.67 -3.86
C ALA A 58 6.14 6.01 -5.34
N SER A 59 5.55 5.10 -6.08
CA SER A 59 5.31 5.30 -7.50
C SER A 59 4.02 4.63 -7.93
N ALA A 60 3.46 5.10 -9.04
CA ALA A 60 2.26 4.51 -9.61
C ALA A 60 2.27 4.73 -11.12
N ASP A 61 1.78 3.74 -11.85
CA ASP A 61 1.57 3.81 -13.28
C ASP A 61 0.09 3.68 -13.54
N PHE A 62 -0.48 4.62 -14.30
CA PHE A 62 -1.89 4.69 -14.58
C PHE A 62 -2.15 4.21 -16.00
N ARG A 63 -3.03 3.22 -16.14
CA ARG A 63 -3.33 2.62 -17.45
C ARG A 63 -4.73 2.96 -17.93
N LYS A 64 -5.70 2.95 -17.01
CA LYS A 64 -7.11 3.23 -17.31
C LYS A 64 -7.71 4.06 -16.20
N PRO A 65 -8.64 4.97 -16.52
CA PRO A 65 -9.24 5.80 -15.49
C PRO A 65 -10.12 4.99 -14.54
N ILE A 66 -10.14 5.43 -13.29
CA ILE A 66 -11.06 4.93 -12.27
C ILE A 66 -12.01 6.07 -11.96
N LYS A 67 -13.31 5.82 -12.00
CA LYS A 67 -14.33 6.86 -12.00
C LYS A 67 -15.14 6.88 -10.72
N PHE A 68 -15.81 7.98 -10.47
CA PHE A 68 -16.80 8.08 -9.41
C PHE A 68 -17.80 6.92 -9.51
N GLY A 69 -18.04 6.28 -8.40
CA GLY A 69 -18.98 5.17 -8.32
C GLY A 69 -18.41 3.80 -8.67
N ASP A 70 -17.18 3.74 -9.18
CA ASP A 70 -16.50 2.46 -9.34
C ASP A 70 -16.16 1.89 -7.97
N TRP A 71 -16.17 0.57 -7.88
CA TRP A 71 -15.69 -0.13 -6.70
C TRP A 71 -14.23 -0.48 -6.96
N VAL A 72 -13.31 0.29 -6.37
CA VAL A 72 -11.88 0.06 -6.58
C VAL A 72 -11.42 -1.10 -5.71
N ARG A 73 -10.65 -2.01 -6.29
CA ARG A 73 -10.08 -3.17 -5.62
C ARG A 73 -8.57 -3.10 -5.75
N VAL A 74 -7.90 -3.04 -4.61
CA VAL A 74 -6.44 -2.92 -4.56
C VAL A 74 -5.87 -4.20 -3.96
N THR A 75 -5.07 -4.91 -4.74
CA THR A 75 -4.35 -6.07 -4.22
C THR A 75 -2.98 -5.62 -3.78
N VAL A 76 -2.54 -6.13 -2.64
CA VAL A 76 -1.23 -5.80 -2.08
C VAL A 76 -0.46 -7.07 -1.79
N SER A 77 0.83 -7.04 -2.13
CA SER A 77 1.73 -8.14 -1.82
C SER A 77 3.09 -7.55 -1.47
N ILE A 78 3.93 -8.35 -0.82
CA ILE A 78 5.30 -7.95 -0.53
C ILE A 78 6.15 -8.40 -1.70
N ALA A 79 6.72 -7.41 -2.42
CA ALA A 79 7.57 -7.69 -3.56
C ALA A 79 8.99 -8.04 -3.12
N GLU A 80 9.46 -7.42 -2.03
CA GLU A 80 10.80 -7.70 -1.53
C GLU A 80 10.88 -7.33 -0.04
N LEU A 81 11.48 -8.21 0.74
CA LEU A 81 11.73 -8.00 2.16
C LEU A 81 13.23 -8.05 2.40
N LYS A 82 13.81 -6.90 2.68
CA LYS A 82 15.25 -6.78 2.98
C LYS A 82 15.47 -6.68 4.49
N THR A 83 16.72 -6.58 4.89
CA THR A 83 17.06 -6.51 6.32
C THR A 83 16.38 -5.33 7.01
N ARG A 84 16.30 -4.19 6.36
CA ARG A 84 15.80 -2.94 6.95
C ARG A 84 14.60 -2.35 6.23
N SER A 85 14.15 -2.96 5.13
CA SER A 85 13.11 -2.35 4.29
C SER A 85 12.12 -3.37 3.76
N VAL A 86 10.94 -2.88 3.41
CA VAL A 86 9.88 -3.66 2.79
C VAL A 86 9.45 -2.93 1.52
N ARG A 87 9.35 -3.66 0.42
CA ARG A 87 8.78 -3.14 -0.82
C ARG A 87 7.45 -3.82 -1.07
N TYR A 88 6.39 -3.03 -1.11
CA TYR A 88 5.03 -3.49 -1.39
C TYR A 88 4.71 -3.26 -2.86
N SER A 89 3.96 -4.18 -3.44
CA SER A 89 3.46 -4.08 -4.81
C SER A 89 1.94 -4.04 -4.78
N PHE A 90 1.36 -3.17 -5.61
CA PHE A 90 -0.08 -2.94 -5.65
C PHE A 90 -0.60 -3.03 -7.07
N GLU A 91 -1.80 -3.62 -7.21
CA GLU A 91 -2.53 -3.64 -8.49
C GLU A 91 -3.94 -3.14 -8.23
N PHE A 92 -4.43 -2.28 -9.13
CA PHE A 92 -5.74 -1.67 -9.01
C PHE A 92 -6.66 -2.24 -10.09
N ARG A 93 -7.81 -2.72 -9.66
CA ARG A 93 -8.88 -3.20 -10.53
C ARG A 93 -10.18 -2.52 -10.11
N VAL A 94 -11.20 -2.58 -10.97
CA VAL A 94 -12.50 -1.99 -10.65
C VAL A 94 -13.61 -3.00 -10.84
N ASN A 95 -14.60 -2.93 -9.96
CA ASN A 95 -15.82 -3.73 -10.04
C ASN A 95 -15.49 -5.22 -10.18
N GLU A 96 -16.17 -5.93 -11.08
CA GLU A 96 -15.95 -7.36 -11.28
C GLU A 96 -14.88 -7.67 -12.34
N SER A 97 -14.22 -6.64 -12.87
CA SER A 97 -13.23 -6.80 -13.93
C SER A 97 -11.89 -7.27 -13.41
N ASP A 98 -11.22 -8.16 -14.16
CA ASP A 98 -9.86 -8.57 -13.85
C ASP A 98 -8.81 -7.68 -14.50
N GLU A 99 -9.27 -6.68 -15.25
CA GLU A 99 -8.37 -5.77 -15.95
C GLU A 99 -7.64 -4.84 -14.97
N ILE A 100 -6.33 -4.70 -15.17
CA ILE A 100 -5.53 -3.82 -14.33
C ILE A 100 -5.67 -2.39 -14.82
N HIS A 101 -6.14 -1.50 -13.94
CA HIS A 101 -6.29 -0.08 -14.22
C HIS A 101 -5.07 0.74 -13.82
N ALA A 102 -4.32 0.26 -12.85
CA ALA A 102 -3.09 0.92 -12.39
C ALA A 102 -2.24 -0.07 -11.60
N THR A 103 -0.96 0.24 -11.49
CA THR A 103 -0.04 -0.51 -10.63
C THR A 103 0.72 0.49 -9.79
N GLY A 104 1.25 0.03 -8.66
CA GLY A 104 2.03 0.89 -7.78
C GLY A 104 3.00 0.12 -6.93
N GLU A 105 3.91 0.88 -6.31
CA GLU A 105 4.93 0.36 -5.40
C GLU A 105 5.17 1.37 -4.30
N MET A 106 5.48 0.86 -3.11
CA MET A 106 5.92 1.69 -2.00
C MET A 106 7.04 0.96 -1.26
N ILE A 107 8.08 1.70 -0.89
CA ILE A 107 9.18 1.16 -0.09
C ILE A 107 9.21 1.90 1.22
N SER A 108 9.16 1.15 2.33
CA SER A 108 9.31 1.69 3.68
C SER A 108 10.57 1.13 4.32
N VAL A 109 11.26 1.97 5.08
CA VAL A 109 12.48 1.58 5.80
C VAL A 109 12.19 1.65 7.29
N CYS A 110 12.65 0.64 8.03
CA CYS A 110 12.53 0.64 9.48
C CYS A 110 13.62 1.53 10.07
N VAL A 111 13.23 2.51 10.88
CA VAL A 111 14.20 3.44 11.47
C VAL A 111 14.02 3.54 12.98
N ASP A 112 15.11 3.91 13.64
CA ASP A 112 15.09 4.35 15.03
C ASP A 112 14.61 5.82 15.00
N LEU A 113 13.52 6.13 15.67
CA LEU A 113 12.95 7.48 15.66
C LEU A 113 13.84 8.50 16.37
N GLY A 114 14.69 8.06 17.29
CA GLY A 114 15.59 8.97 17.98
C GLY A 114 16.72 9.49 17.10
N THR A 115 17.25 8.60 16.24
CA THR A 115 18.38 8.93 15.37
C THR A 115 17.97 9.11 13.92
N MET A 116 16.79 8.62 13.54
CA MET A 116 16.29 8.56 12.16
C MET A 116 17.19 7.70 11.26
N LYS A 117 17.96 6.82 11.84
CA LYS A 117 18.79 5.89 11.08
C LYS A 117 18.08 4.57 10.87
N ALA A 118 18.32 3.95 9.71
CA ALA A 118 17.76 2.65 9.38
C ALA A 118 18.26 1.59 10.36
N ILE A 119 17.35 0.73 10.80
CA ILE A 119 17.67 -0.38 11.70
C ILE A 119 17.05 -1.66 11.15
N GLU A 120 17.53 -2.78 11.63
CA GLU A 120 17.01 -4.08 11.27
C GLU A 120 15.54 -4.19 11.68
N ILE A 121 14.72 -4.75 10.79
CA ILE A 121 13.31 -4.99 11.10
C ILE A 121 13.25 -5.97 12.28
N PRO A 122 12.51 -5.63 13.35
CA PRO A 122 12.39 -6.53 14.51
C PRO A 122 11.91 -7.92 14.09
N ALA A 123 12.49 -8.96 14.69
CA ALA A 123 12.22 -10.34 14.33
C ALA A 123 10.73 -10.70 14.38
N GLY A 124 9.99 -10.16 15.36
CA GLY A 124 8.56 -10.42 15.50
C GLY A 124 7.74 -9.88 14.35
N ILE A 125 8.14 -8.73 13.84
CA ILE A 125 7.47 -8.13 12.68
C ILE A 125 7.88 -8.87 11.41
N ARG A 126 9.17 -9.13 11.27
CA ARG A 126 9.70 -9.83 10.10
C ARG A 126 9.02 -11.18 9.88
N GLY A 127 8.85 -11.95 10.94
CA GLY A 127 8.22 -13.26 10.84
C GLY A 127 6.80 -13.18 10.30
N LEU A 128 6.08 -12.12 10.63
CA LEU A 128 4.72 -11.91 10.16
C LEU A 128 4.67 -11.38 8.72
N LEU A 129 5.74 -10.73 8.27
CA LEU A 129 5.84 -10.25 6.89
C LEU A 129 6.24 -11.37 5.92
N GLU A 130 6.93 -12.35 6.40
CA GLU A 130 7.30 -13.54 5.60
C GLU A 130 6.10 -14.48 5.37
#